data_a9c2df87a9ededb05a09b85513e05457
#
_entry.id   a9c2df87a9ededb05a09b85513e05457
#
_cell.length_a   1.000
_cell.length_b   1.000
_cell.length_c   1.000
_cell.angle_alpha   90.00
_cell.angle_beta   90.00
_cell.angle_gamma   90.00
#
_symmetry.space_group_name_H-M   'P 1'
#
loop_
_entity.id
_entity.type
_entity.pdbx_description
1 polymer ?
#
loop_
_entity_poly.entity_id
_entity_poly.type
_entity_poly.pdbx_seq_one_letter_code
_entity_poly.pdbx_strand_id
1 'polypeptide(L)'
;MAIKKFKPMTNGTRGMTKLDNSEITKSTPEKSLVVTLKKNGGRNNQGKITVRHHGGGAKRKYRIIDFKRDKDGVVGTVASIEYDPNRTANIALIQYADGEKRYIIAPKGLKVGNKIESGENADIKVGNALPLKNIPEGTVVHNIELKAGKGGQMARSAGSSVQILGHEGKYTLLRLTSGEAVSYTHLTLPTKA
;
A
#
# COMPACT_ATOMS: atom_id res chain seq x y z
N MET A 1 -3.69 -5.14 -12.12
CA MET A 1 -2.39 -5.41 -12.77
C MET A 1 -2.61 -6.33 -13.94
N ALA A 2 -2.05 -6.00 -15.09
CA ALA A 2 -2.09 -6.86 -16.27
C ALA A 2 -1.09 -8.02 -16.13
N ILE A 3 -1.43 -9.17 -16.69
CA ILE A 3 -0.58 -10.38 -16.70
C ILE A 3 -0.04 -10.58 -18.11
N LYS A 4 1.29 -10.65 -18.23
CA LYS A 4 1.98 -10.99 -19.46
C LYS A 4 2.29 -12.48 -19.50
N LYS A 5 1.82 -13.19 -20.53
CA LYS A 5 2.15 -14.61 -20.78
C LYS A 5 3.41 -14.71 -21.62
N PHE A 6 4.25 -15.71 -21.33
CA PHE A 6 5.41 -16.02 -22.16
C PHE A 6 5.00 -16.93 -23.32
N LYS A 7 5.77 -16.86 -24.42
CA LYS A 7 5.63 -17.83 -25.52
C LYS A 7 6.10 -19.22 -25.05
N PRO A 8 5.37 -20.29 -25.35
CA PRO A 8 5.70 -21.65 -24.88
C PRO A 8 6.83 -22.28 -25.72
N MET A 9 8.04 -21.70 -25.64
CA MET A 9 9.19 -22.17 -26.42
C MET A 9 9.97 -23.30 -25.73
N THR A 10 9.94 -23.36 -24.40
CA THR A 10 10.59 -24.39 -23.59
C THR A 10 9.65 -24.91 -22.52
N ASN A 11 9.97 -26.07 -21.91
CA ASN A 11 9.16 -26.61 -20.82
C ASN A 11 9.04 -25.61 -19.64
N GLY A 12 10.08 -24.84 -19.34
CA GLY A 12 10.08 -23.84 -18.28
C GLY A 12 9.22 -22.59 -18.58
N THR A 13 9.07 -22.23 -19.87
CA THR A 13 8.25 -21.07 -20.28
C THR A 13 6.79 -21.44 -20.57
N ARG A 14 6.49 -22.75 -20.67
CA ARG A 14 5.13 -23.24 -20.87
C ARG A 14 4.29 -22.94 -19.63
N GLY A 15 3.24 -22.15 -19.80
CA GLY A 15 2.37 -21.72 -18.69
C GLY A 15 2.95 -20.63 -17.79
N MET A 16 4.17 -20.14 -18.06
CA MET A 16 4.80 -19.08 -17.28
C MET A 16 4.10 -17.74 -17.50
N THR A 17 3.83 -17.03 -16.43
CA THR A 17 3.24 -15.69 -16.44
C THR A 17 4.07 -14.74 -15.62
N LYS A 18 4.03 -13.44 -15.96
CA LYS A 18 4.69 -12.37 -15.24
C LYS A 18 3.73 -11.19 -15.10
N LEU A 19 3.86 -10.45 -14.02
CA LEU A 19 3.15 -9.17 -13.87
C LEU A 19 3.68 -8.17 -14.90
N ASP A 20 2.77 -7.40 -15.50
CA ASP A 20 3.14 -6.27 -16.32
C ASP A 20 3.51 -5.09 -15.43
N ASN A 21 4.71 -4.58 -15.62
CA ASN A 21 5.28 -3.46 -14.86
C ASN A 21 5.18 -2.13 -15.63
N SER A 22 4.27 -2.02 -16.60
CA SER A 22 4.10 -0.82 -17.43
C SER A 22 3.75 0.44 -16.62
N GLU A 23 3.14 0.29 -15.45
CA GLU A 23 2.79 1.38 -14.54
C GLU A 23 4.01 1.95 -13.76
N ILE A 24 5.13 1.20 -13.72
CA ILE A 24 6.32 1.62 -12.97
C ILE A 24 7.10 2.65 -13.77
N THR A 25 7.28 3.82 -13.19
CA THR A 25 7.97 4.94 -13.84
C THR A 25 9.42 5.10 -13.43
N LYS A 26 9.81 4.56 -12.25
CA LYS A 26 11.16 4.66 -11.71
C LYS A 26 11.60 3.34 -11.08
N SER A 27 12.81 2.89 -11.38
CA SER A 27 13.37 1.63 -10.86
C SER A 27 14.21 1.80 -9.59
N THR A 28 14.79 2.99 -9.39
CA THR A 28 15.66 3.29 -8.25
C THR A 28 14.88 3.96 -7.13
N PRO A 29 14.92 3.41 -5.89
CA PRO A 29 14.21 4.02 -4.76
C PRO A 29 14.89 5.28 -4.24
N GLU A 30 14.14 6.13 -3.56
CA GLU A 30 14.65 7.29 -2.84
C GLU A 30 15.52 6.82 -1.65
N LYS A 31 16.79 7.21 -1.64
CA LYS A 31 17.79 6.71 -0.68
C LYS A 31 17.45 7.04 0.77
N SER A 32 16.91 8.21 1.02
CA SER A 32 16.53 8.68 2.37
C SER A 32 15.40 7.85 3.01
N LEU A 33 14.54 7.22 2.18
CA LEU A 33 13.38 6.45 2.62
C LEU A 33 13.64 4.92 2.59
N VAL A 34 14.91 4.51 2.56
CA VAL A 34 15.27 3.09 2.47
C VAL A 34 16.13 2.67 3.65
N VAL A 35 15.71 1.60 4.32
CA VAL A 35 16.45 1.00 5.43
C VAL A 35 16.86 -0.43 5.13
N THR A 36 17.92 -0.90 5.80
CA THR A 36 18.39 -2.27 5.65
C THR A 36 17.47 -3.24 6.38
N LEU A 37 16.99 -4.27 5.68
CA LEU A 37 16.24 -5.36 6.27
C LEU A 37 17.21 -6.47 6.69
N LYS A 38 17.46 -6.60 7.99
CA LYS A 38 18.28 -7.70 8.52
C LYS A 38 17.52 -9.02 8.41
N LYS A 39 18.20 -10.06 7.93
CA LYS A 39 17.67 -11.42 7.84
C LYS A 39 18.63 -12.37 8.57
N ASN A 40 18.12 -13.05 9.57
CA ASN A 40 18.91 -13.99 10.37
C ASN A 40 18.85 -15.43 9.83
N GLY A 41 17.89 -15.76 8.95
CA GLY A 41 17.72 -17.12 8.40
C GLY A 41 17.53 -18.20 9.47
N GLY A 42 16.84 -17.87 10.57
CA GLY A 42 16.62 -18.78 11.69
C GLY A 42 17.84 -19.04 12.58
N ARG A 43 18.93 -18.25 12.44
CA ARG A 43 20.15 -18.39 13.26
C ARG A 43 20.04 -17.58 14.53
N ASN A 44 20.61 -18.13 15.61
CA ASN A 44 20.77 -17.45 16.89
C ASN A 44 22.01 -16.53 16.89
N ASN A 45 22.34 -15.93 18.04
CA ASN A 45 23.54 -15.09 18.24
C ASN A 45 24.88 -15.84 18.01
N GLN A 46 24.90 -17.17 18.15
CA GLN A 46 26.05 -18.03 17.88
C GLN A 46 26.12 -18.50 16.42
N GLY A 47 25.19 -18.08 15.56
CA GLY A 47 25.13 -18.49 14.15
C GLY A 47 24.54 -19.89 13.92
N LYS A 48 24.08 -20.60 14.96
CA LYS A 48 23.44 -21.91 14.83
C LYS A 48 21.97 -21.77 14.44
N ILE A 49 21.49 -22.66 13.55
CA ILE A 49 20.08 -22.70 13.14
C ILE A 49 19.25 -23.26 14.31
N THR A 50 18.46 -22.40 14.94
CA THR A 50 17.53 -22.76 16.02
C THR A 50 16.09 -22.85 15.55
N VAL A 51 15.74 -22.15 14.47
CA VAL A 51 14.42 -22.18 13.84
C VAL A 51 14.60 -22.64 12.40
N ARG A 52 14.06 -23.81 12.06
CA ARG A 52 14.11 -24.38 10.71
C ARG A 52 13.17 -23.67 9.75
N HIS A 53 13.37 -23.88 8.44
CA HIS A 53 12.51 -23.39 7.36
C HIS A 53 12.46 -21.87 7.19
N HIS A 54 13.42 -21.14 7.77
CA HIS A 54 13.63 -19.72 7.52
C HIS A 54 14.69 -19.53 6.43
N GLY A 55 14.25 -19.34 5.18
CA GLY A 55 15.13 -19.09 4.05
C GLY A 55 15.70 -17.66 4.05
N GLY A 56 16.91 -17.48 3.50
CA GLY A 56 17.54 -16.18 3.33
C GLY A 56 16.91 -15.37 2.17
N GLY A 57 16.76 -16.00 1.00
CA GLY A 57 16.34 -15.33 -0.22
C GLY A 57 17.30 -14.21 -0.65
N ALA A 58 16.97 -13.45 -1.68
CA ALA A 58 17.75 -12.31 -2.14
C ALA A 58 17.76 -11.18 -1.09
N LYS A 59 18.86 -10.43 -1.03
CA LYS A 59 18.99 -9.25 -0.18
C LYS A 59 17.97 -8.18 -0.62
N ARG A 60 17.13 -7.73 0.29
CA ARG A 60 16.10 -6.71 0.04
C ARG A 60 16.28 -5.54 1.00
N LYS A 61 15.99 -4.34 0.51
CA LYS A 61 15.90 -3.13 1.31
C LYS A 61 14.42 -2.84 1.59
N TYR A 62 14.11 -2.35 2.78
CA TYR A 62 12.77 -1.95 3.17
C TYR A 62 12.54 -0.48 2.80
N ARG A 63 11.40 -0.17 2.18
CA ARG A 63 10.94 1.20 1.93
C ARG A 63 10.05 1.61 3.09
N ILE A 64 10.33 2.78 3.66
CA ILE A 64 9.50 3.35 4.72
C ILE A 64 8.23 3.87 4.07
N ILE A 65 7.10 3.25 4.40
CA ILE A 65 5.78 3.64 3.88
C ILE A 65 5.05 4.43 4.93
N ASP A 66 4.46 5.54 4.52
CA ASP A 66 3.58 6.34 5.34
C ASP A 66 2.20 5.67 5.42
N PHE A 67 2.00 4.87 6.48
CA PHE A 67 0.72 4.25 6.76
C PHE A 67 -0.22 5.15 7.56
N LYS A 68 0.30 6.20 8.19
CA LYS A 68 -0.48 7.09 9.05
C LYS A 68 -1.14 8.22 8.27
N ARG A 69 -0.46 8.71 7.23
CA ARG A 69 -0.96 9.84 6.43
C ARG A 69 -1.30 11.06 7.29
N ASP A 70 -0.45 11.33 8.28
CA ASP A 70 -0.62 12.36 9.32
C ASP A 70 -0.32 13.79 8.88
N LYS A 71 -0.05 14.01 7.59
CA LYS A 71 0.25 15.32 7.03
C LYS A 71 -1.02 15.95 6.44
N ASP A 72 -1.88 16.43 7.33
CA ASP A 72 -3.18 16.97 6.95
C ASP A 72 -3.06 18.37 6.32
N GLY A 73 -3.93 18.64 5.31
CA GLY A 73 -4.02 19.94 4.63
C GLY A 73 -2.84 20.32 3.74
N VAL A 74 -1.83 19.46 3.61
CA VAL A 74 -0.68 19.72 2.74
C VAL A 74 -0.80 18.94 1.44
N VAL A 75 -0.84 19.64 0.33
CA VAL A 75 -0.92 19.02 -1.00
C VAL A 75 0.43 18.40 -1.37
N GLY A 76 0.40 17.12 -1.71
CA GLY A 76 1.52 16.39 -2.28
C GLY A 76 1.30 16.07 -3.75
N THR A 77 2.38 15.98 -4.51
CA THR A 77 2.34 15.57 -5.93
C THR A 77 2.98 14.20 -6.08
N VAL A 78 2.36 13.30 -6.84
CA VAL A 78 2.93 11.99 -7.18
C VAL A 78 4.12 12.19 -8.11
N ALA A 79 5.33 11.95 -7.61
CA ALA A 79 6.57 12.11 -8.35
C ALA A 79 6.92 10.85 -9.18
N SER A 80 6.70 9.66 -8.62
CA SER A 80 6.98 8.39 -9.32
C SER A 80 6.14 7.25 -8.75
N ILE A 81 5.94 6.21 -9.57
CA ILE A 81 5.41 4.90 -9.14
C ILE A 81 6.56 3.91 -9.21
N GLU A 82 6.78 3.16 -8.13
CA GLU A 82 7.94 2.31 -7.95
C GLU A 82 7.56 0.89 -7.50
N TYR A 83 8.42 -0.07 -7.82
CA TYR A 83 8.32 -1.44 -7.35
C TYR A 83 8.89 -1.59 -5.94
N ASP A 84 8.18 -2.29 -5.05
CA ASP A 84 8.69 -2.69 -3.75
C ASP A 84 8.81 -4.23 -3.65
N PRO A 85 10.01 -4.80 -3.43
CA PRO A 85 10.19 -6.24 -3.32
C PRO A 85 9.59 -6.86 -2.03
N ASN A 86 9.12 -6.05 -1.09
CA ASN A 86 8.58 -6.50 0.19
C ASN A 86 7.05 -6.59 0.20
N ARG A 87 6.40 -6.16 -0.88
CA ARG A 87 4.94 -6.19 -1.02
C ARG A 87 4.51 -6.49 -2.45
N THR A 88 3.29 -6.91 -2.61
CA THR A 88 2.70 -7.20 -3.92
C THR A 88 2.18 -5.95 -4.62
N ALA A 89 1.80 -4.91 -3.86
CA ALA A 89 1.34 -3.64 -4.39
C ALA A 89 2.53 -2.72 -4.74
N ASN A 90 2.38 -1.94 -5.82
CA ASN A 90 3.30 -0.86 -6.15
C ASN A 90 3.20 0.26 -5.10
N ILE A 91 4.24 1.06 -5.00
CA ILE A 91 4.31 2.23 -4.12
C ILE A 91 4.45 3.50 -4.95
N ALA A 92 3.96 4.62 -4.43
CA ALA A 92 4.10 5.93 -5.05
C ALA A 92 4.95 6.83 -4.16
N LEU A 93 5.93 7.50 -4.76
CA LEU A 93 6.70 8.55 -4.10
C LEU A 93 5.92 9.85 -4.21
N ILE A 94 5.63 10.45 -3.07
CA ILE A 94 4.94 11.73 -2.96
C ILE A 94 5.94 12.78 -2.57
N GLN A 95 5.92 13.90 -3.27
CA GLN A 95 6.65 15.10 -2.93
C GLN A 95 5.66 16.17 -2.47
N TYR A 96 5.77 16.58 -1.23
CA TYR A 96 4.94 17.62 -0.64
C TYR A 96 5.47 19.02 -0.98
N ALA A 97 4.62 20.03 -0.82
CA ALA A 97 4.96 21.43 -1.10
C ALA A 97 6.12 21.97 -0.25
N ASP A 98 6.32 21.43 0.94
CA ASP A 98 7.43 21.75 1.86
C ASP A 98 8.74 21.01 1.54
N GLY A 99 8.78 20.22 0.45
CA GLY A 99 9.95 19.46 0.02
C GLY A 99 10.11 18.09 0.67
N GLU A 100 9.28 17.73 1.67
CA GLU A 100 9.31 16.39 2.26
C GLU A 100 8.85 15.36 1.24
N LYS A 101 9.48 14.18 1.28
CA LYS A 101 9.09 13.03 0.46
C LYS A 101 8.60 11.89 1.33
N ARG A 102 7.53 11.24 0.92
CA ARG A 102 7.00 10.03 1.57
C ARG A 102 6.56 9.01 0.55
N TYR A 103 6.68 7.72 0.88
CA TYR A 103 6.07 6.65 0.11
C TYR A 103 4.67 6.32 0.62
N ILE A 104 3.74 6.10 -0.30
CA ILE A 104 2.41 5.55 -0.02
C ILE A 104 2.18 4.28 -0.84
N ILE A 105 1.20 3.46 -0.45
CA ILE A 105 0.72 2.38 -1.31
C ILE A 105 0.00 3.01 -2.49
N ALA A 106 0.39 2.65 -3.71
CA ALA A 106 -0.25 3.18 -4.91
C ALA A 106 -1.64 2.56 -5.13
N PRO A 107 -2.74 3.34 -5.06
CA PRO A 107 -4.06 2.87 -5.44
C PRO A 107 -4.17 2.68 -6.95
N LYS A 108 -5.14 1.85 -7.36
CA LYS A 108 -5.44 1.66 -8.79
C LYS A 108 -5.89 2.98 -9.42
N GLY A 109 -5.30 3.32 -10.57
CA GLY A 109 -5.63 4.54 -11.30
C GLY A 109 -4.83 5.78 -10.89
N LEU A 110 -3.96 5.69 -9.89
CA LEU A 110 -3.04 6.77 -9.56
C LEU A 110 -1.99 6.94 -10.67
N LYS A 111 -1.74 8.21 -11.08
CA LYS A 111 -0.76 8.55 -12.12
C LYS A 111 0.25 9.56 -11.59
N VAL A 112 1.44 9.58 -12.19
CA VAL A 112 2.44 10.61 -11.92
C VAL A 112 1.84 12.00 -12.28
N GLY A 113 2.11 12.99 -11.42
CA GLY A 113 1.54 14.34 -11.54
C GLY A 113 0.20 14.53 -10.82
N ASN A 114 -0.48 13.46 -10.36
CA ASN A 114 -1.70 13.62 -9.58
C ASN A 114 -1.37 14.33 -8.26
N LYS A 115 -2.26 15.25 -7.86
CA LYS A 115 -2.22 15.88 -6.54
C LYS A 115 -2.97 15.01 -5.55
N ILE A 116 -2.42 14.85 -4.36
CA ILE A 116 -3.03 14.10 -3.26
C ILE A 116 -2.99 14.92 -1.99
N GLU A 117 -3.96 14.70 -1.13
CA GLU A 117 -4.14 15.41 0.12
C GLU A 117 -4.64 14.45 1.20
N SER A 118 -4.35 14.76 2.46
CA SER A 118 -4.87 14.05 3.64
C SER A 118 -5.62 15.02 4.51
N GLY A 119 -6.65 14.54 5.23
CA GLY A 119 -7.38 15.34 6.21
C GLY A 119 -8.89 15.22 6.09
N GLU A 120 -9.60 15.85 7.02
CA GLU A 120 -11.06 15.77 7.09
C GLU A 120 -11.77 16.47 5.90
N ASN A 121 -11.16 17.52 5.36
CA ASN A 121 -11.70 18.35 4.28
C ASN A 121 -11.18 17.97 2.89
N ALA A 122 -10.39 16.91 2.80
CA ALA A 122 -9.84 16.46 1.52
C ALA A 122 -10.96 15.95 0.59
N ASP A 123 -10.85 16.23 -0.70
CA ASP A 123 -11.77 15.71 -1.71
C ASP A 123 -11.75 14.18 -1.77
N ILE A 124 -12.87 13.58 -2.17
CA ILE A 124 -12.97 12.12 -2.37
C ILE A 124 -12.39 11.76 -3.74
N LYS A 125 -11.06 11.77 -3.82
CA LYS A 125 -10.28 11.45 -5.02
C LYS A 125 -9.33 10.28 -4.78
N VAL A 126 -8.92 9.61 -5.87
CA VAL A 126 -7.95 8.51 -5.80
C VAL A 126 -6.62 9.00 -5.23
N GLY A 127 -6.15 8.38 -4.16
CA GLY A 127 -4.90 8.72 -3.47
C GLY A 127 -5.07 9.62 -2.25
N ASN A 128 -6.22 10.27 -2.08
CA ASN A 128 -6.50 11.07 -0.89
C ASN A 128 -6.81 10.19 0.32
N ALA A 129 -6.50 10.71 1.51
CA ALA A 129 -6.75 10.04 2.78
C ALA A 129 -7.75 10.85 3.61
N LEU A 130 -8.85 10.20 4.01
CA LEU A 130 -9.95 10.81 4.75
C LEU A 130 -10.38 9.91 5.92
N PRO A 131 -10.98 10.50 6.98
CA PRO A 131 -11.71 9.72 7.97
C PRO A 131 -12.87 8.95 7.33
N LEU A 132 -13.11 7.71 7.76
CA LEU A 132 -14.17 6.85 7.20
C LEU A 132 -15.54 7.52 7.23
N LYS A 133 -15.84 8.27 8.28
CA LYS A 133 -17.12 9.01 8.44
C LYS A 133 -17.44 9.96 7.28
N ASN A 134 -16.40 10.50 6.62
CA ASN A 134 -16.54 11.50 5.57
C ASN A 134 -16.60 10.88 4.17
N ILE A 135 -16.53 9.56 4.07
CA ILE A 135 -16.55 8.85 2.78
C ILE A 135 -17.94 8.26 2.56
N PRO A 136 -18.57 8.51 1.40
CA PRO A 136 -19.92 8.01 1.13
C PRO A 136 -19.96 6.48 1.05
N GLU A 137 -21.13 5.95 1.37
CA GLU A 137 -21.44 4.52 1.24
C GLU A 137 -21.24 4.03 -0.20
N GLY A 138 -20.92 2.74 -0.34
CA GLY A 138 -20.62 2.13 -1.63
C GLY A 138 -19.20 2.40 -2.15
N THR A 139 -18.46 3.33 -1.54
CA THR A 139 -17.08 3.65 -1.95
C THR A 139 -16.14 2.50 -1.61
N VAL A 140 -15.26 2.17 -2.57
CA VAL A 140 -14.21 1.16 -2.39
C VAL A 140 -12.94 1.85 -1.89
N VAL A 141 -12.40 1.34 -0.79
CA VAL A 141 -11.25 1.93 -0.08
C VAL A 141 -10.17 0.87 0.18
N HIS A 142 -8.96 1.32 0.52
CA HIS A 142 -7.84 0.45 0.91
C HIS A 142 -7.02 1.10 2.03
N ASN A 143 -6.05 0.38 2.58
CA ASN A 143 -5.14 0.86 3.63
C ASN A 143 -5.86 1.41 4.87
N ILE A 144 -6.80 0.63 5.40
CA ILE A 144 -7.67 1.04 6.51
C ILE A 144 -6.99 0.81 7.85
N GLU A 145 -7.16 1.76 8.76
CA GLU A 145 -6.75 1.62 10.16
C GLU A 145 -7.76 0.79 10.96
N LEU A 146 -7.26 -0.02 11.88
CA LEU A 146 -8.09 -0.74 12.85
C LEU A 146 -8.35 0.09 14.11
N LYS A 147 -7.40 0.96 14.44
CA LYS A 147 -7.48 1.90 15.58
C LYS A 147 -6.93 3.24 15.12
N ALA A 148 -7.58 4.32 15.52
CA ALA A 148 -7.20 5.68 15.18
C ALA A 148 -5.72 5.97 15.47
N GLY A 149 -5.02 6.57 14.50
CA GLY A 149 -3.61 6.98 14.62
C GLY A 149 -2.59 5.85 14.61
N LYS A 150 -3.02 4.58 14.48
CA LYS A 150 -2.10 3.44 14.44
C LYS A 150 -1.48 3.23 13.07
N GLY A 151 -2.06 3.80 12.03
CA GLY A 151 -1.69 3.60 10.64
C GLY A 151 -2.43 2.44 9.98
N GLY A 152 -2.56 2.48 8.66
CA GLY A 152 -3.28 1.49 7.89
C GLY A 152 -2.76 0.08 8.08
N GLN A 153 -3.65 -0.87 8.35
CA GLN A 153 -3.34 -2.27 8.63
C GLN A 153 -4.05 -3.23 7.68
N MET A 154 -5.24 -2.88 7.19
CA MET A 154 -6.05 -3.73 6.33
C MET A 154 -5.99 -3.29 4.88
N ALA A 155 -6.27 -4.23 3.94
CA ALA A 155 -6.33 -4.00 2.51
C ALA A 155 -5.08 -3.28 1.96
N ARG A 156 -3.89 -3.84 2.24
CA ARG A 156 -2.60 -3.29 1.80
C ARG A 156 -1.95 -4.06 0.65
N SER A 157 -2.43 -5.26 0.38
CA SER A 157 -1.89 -6.10 -0.69
C SER A 157 -2.50 -5.73 -2.03
N ALA A 158 -1.81 -6.06 -3.12
CA ALA A 158 -2.36 -5.85 -4.46
C ALA A 158 -3.68 -6.63 -4.64
N GLY A 159 -4.68 -5.96 -5.21
CA GLY A 159 -6.00 -6.53 -5.44
C GLY A 159 -6.89 -6.62 -4.19
N SER A 160 -6.40 -6.23 -3.02
CA SER A 160 -7.24 -6.14 -1.82
C SER A 160 -7.94 -4.78 -1.76
N SER A 161 -9.21 -4.81 -1.44
CA SER A 161 -10.07 -3.63 -1.31
C SER A 161 -11.15 -3.90 -0.28
N VAL A 162 -11.75 -2.84 0.23
CA VAL A 162 -12.86 -2.90 1.20
C VAL A 162 -13.93 -1.94 0.74
N GLN A 163 -15.19 -2.34 0.82
CA GLN A 163 -16.31 -1.49 0.47
C GLN A 163 -16.99 -0.96 1.75
N ILE A 164 -17.29 0.32 1.76
CA ILE A 164 -18.11 0.92 2.81
C ILE A 164 -19.57 0.58 2.55
N LEU A 165 -20.22 -0.10 3.50
CA LEU A 165 -21.63 -0.49 3.42
C LEU A 165 -22.56 0.57 4.00
N GLY A 166 -22.13 1.22 5.10
CA GLY A 166 -22.93 2.20 5.79
C GLY A 166 -22.24 2.78 6.99
N HIS A 167 -22.91 3.75 7.63
CA HIS A 167 -22.46 4.41 8.84
C HIS A 167 -23.52 4.27 9.93
N GLU A 168 -23.15 3.74 11.11
CA GLU A 168 -24.04 3.54 12.25
C GLU A 168 -23.48 4.22 13.50
N GLY A 169 -23.99 5.40 13.84
CA GLY A 169 -23.55 6.17 15.01
C GLY A 169 -22.04 6.45 14.99
N LYS A 170 -21.26 5.76 15.81
CA LYS A 170 -19.79 5.88 15.88
C LYS A 170 -19.05 4.84 15.04
N TYR A 171 -19.72 4.00 14.29
CA TYR A 171 -19.14 2.90 13.55
C TYR A 171 -19.41 3.03 12.06
N THR A 172 -18.47 2.56 11.27
CA THR A 172 -18.61 2.37 9.83
C THR A 172 -18.59 0.87 9.54
N LEU A 173 -19.61 0.40 8.83
CA LEU A 173 -19.71 -0.98 8.36
C LEU A 173 -18.87 -1.16 7.11
N LEU A 174 -17.95 -2.10 7.16
CA LEU A 174 -17.01 -2.40 6.08
C LEU A 174 -17.17 -3.84 5.60
N ARG A 175 -17.31 -4.03 4.31
CA ARG A 175 -17.29 -5.34 3.66
C ARG A 175 -15.89 -5.66 3.17
N LEU A 176 -15.29 -6.68 3.76
CA LEU A 176 -13.96 -7.16 3.40
C LEU A 176 -13.97 -7.99 2.12
N THR A 177 -12.78 -8.26 1.55
CA THR A 177 -12.62 -9.16 0.39
C THR A 177 -13.05 -10.60 0.68
N SER A 178 -13.06 -11.02 1.95
CA SER A 178 -13.62 -12.31 2.39
C SER A 178 -15.15 -12.38 2.31
N GLY A 179 -15.83 -11.24 2.11
CA GLY A 179 -17.30 -11.15 2.18
C GLY A 179 -17.81 -10.83 3.58
N GLU A 180 -16.98 -10.87 4.59
CA GLU A 180 -17.31 -10.54 5.98
C GLU A 180 -17.62 -9.04 6.13
N ALA A 181 -18.70 -8.73 6.85
CA ALA A 181 -19.05 -7.36 7.24
C ALA A 181 -18.58 -7.11 8.68
N VAL A 182 -17.80 -6.07 8.88
CA VAL A 182 -17.21 -5.73 10.19
C VAL A 182 -17.44 -4.25 10.49
N SER A 183 -17.78 -3.96 11.74
CA SER A 183 -17.97 -2.58 12.24
C SER A 183 -16.65 -2.04 12.80
N TYR A 184 -16.22 -0.89 12.31
CA TYR A 184 -15.02 -0.20 12.80
C TYR A 184 -15.34 1.22 13.25
N THR A 185 -14.61 1.72 14.26
CA THR A 185 -14.75 3.10 14.75
C THR A 185 -14.35 4.12 13.69
N HIS A 186 -15.03 5.27 13.66
CA HIS A 186 -14.93 6.30 12.61
C HIS A 186 -13.57 6.95 12.33
N LEU A 187 -12.58 6.72 13.18
CA LEU A 187 -11.34 7.50 13.17
C LEU A 187 -10.22 6.80 12.36
N THR A 188 -10.49 6.46 11.11
CA THR A 188 -9.47 5.85 10.26
C THR A 188 -9.34 6.60 8.95
N LEU A 189 -8.13 6.69 8.44
CA LEU A 189 -7.80 7.35 7.18
C LEU A 189 -7.70 6.32 6.05
N PRO A 190 -8.76 6.06 5.27
CA PRO A 190 -8.64 5.24 4.08
C PRO A 190 -8.35 6.10 2.86
N THR A 191 -7.56 5.58 1.97
CA THR A 191 -7.43 6.11 0.62
C THR A 191 -8.41 5.41 -0.31
N LYS A 192 -9.09 6.15 -1.17
CA LYS A 192 -9.97 5.58 -2.19
C LYS A 192 -9.18 4.66 -3.10
N ALA A 193 -9.69 3.47 -3.36
CA ALA A 193 -9.10 2.50 -4.29
C ALA A 193 -9.42 2.85 -5.74
#